data_c54bd744232e7fb7260cbba106cdca37
#
_entry.id   c54bd744232e7fb7260cbba106cdca37
#
_cell.length_a   1.000
_cell.length_b   1.000
_cell.length_c   1.000
_cell.angle_alpha   90.00
_cell.angle_beta   90.00
_cell.angle_gamma   90.00
#
_symmetry.space_group_name_H-M   'P 1'
#
loop_
_entity.id
_entity.type
_entity.pdbx_description
1 polymer ?
#
loop_
_entity_poly.entity_id
_entity_poly.type
_entity_poly.pdbx_seq_one_letter_code
_entity_poly.pdbx_strand_id
1 'polypeptide(L)'
;GNVGELRNEIKLLCAEGYLGNKRKSSIYLGDKLDSGFWIDPEISIDLKKMFLKSLSEIDLIELFQNHISIEESMSQLRDRILKECAGSSEYNYLESDEFIALRNYVVNKISPIIDSTGLCLLDEFLADISLFIMFIDVIEETSRNFLLSKFRKFRMKNDKQKLLANEIWSSLEVEESKQELLLKWILFLVKKFYVKIPETHCLIVMHGKITASAIARETNKLLNTYVYEAFDMPIEGETSDLINLINNFCKSIDTTNGLILLVDMGSLEQMYEKIESNVIGDLVILNNVSTALAIECGIQVCQKKPISHFYQMDFDSFQVKVQYYKGLSQKKNVIVSCLSGEGISEKVKDILKRYLDNQVEILIFDFNALKKIAKEKDTMIFKNTICVLSTTEFYIQGIDCLNLENLINGNQTLEKLNKYMDSDSCEFCLNELVKLFTIEGASTKLRFLDSKKVFNEIEKVLYLYEKYYDVKIPSFLRINLFLHLSGMIERIMIGDGITNEHLKEGAQLFDTFLNVSKDFFSEIKDIYCIEIPKGEYELIYTIFEQTIF
;
A
#
# COMPACT_ATOMS: atom_id res chain seq x y z
N GLY A 1 18.97 -21.90 -27.40
CA GLY A 1 18.75 -22.66 -28.64
C GLY A 1 17.26 -22.79 -28.93
N ASN A 2 16.91 -22.78 -30.21
CA ASN A 2 15.54 -22.82 -30.71
C ASN A 2 15.04 -24.28 -30.66
N VAL A 3 13.80 -24.53 -30.25
CA VAL A 3 13.15 -25.86 -30.26
C VAL A 3 13.25 -26.55 -31.61
N GLY A 4 13.28 -25.77 -32.72
CA GLY A 4 13.51 -26.27 -34.06
C GLY A 4 14.92 -26.85 -34.30
N GLU A 5 15.95 -26.26 -33.69
CA GLU A 5 17.33 -26.76 -33.75
C GLU A 5 17.48 -28.07 -32.96
N LEU A 6 16.92 -28.13 -31.76
CA LEU A 6 16.89 -29.34 -30.92
C LEU A 6 16.17 -30.50 -31.65
N ARG A 7 15.02 -30.23 -32.29
CA ARG A 7 14.29 -31.23 -33.09
C ARG A 7 15.09 -31.75 -34.26
N ASN A 8 15.85 -30.88 -34.95
CA ASN A 8 16.68 -31.26 -36.06
C ASN A 8 17.92 -32.04 -35.58
N GLU A 9 18.51 -31.67 -34.46
CA GLU A 9 19.63 -32.37 -33.83
C GLU A 9 19.23 -33.80 -33.43
N ILE A 10 18.05 -33.96 -32.77
CA ILE A 10 17.49 -35.28 -32.42
C ILE A 10 17.25 -36.13 -33.69
N LYS A 11 16.66 -35.54 -34.75
CA LYS A 11 16.46 -36.25 -36.03
C LYS A 11 17.76 -36.71 -36.67
N LEU A 12 18.80 -35.88 -36.59
CA LEU A 12 20.13 -36.19 -37.11
C LEU A 12 20.78 -37.34 -36.32
N LEU A 13 20.71 -37.30 -35.01
CA LEU A 13 21.20 -38.36 -34.11
C LEU A 13 20.48 -39.69 -34.34
N CYS A 14 19.16 -39.68 -34.54
CA CYS A 14 18.39 -40.86 -34.87
C CYS A 14 18.75 -41.40 -36.26
N ALA A 15 18.97 -40.55 -37.25
CA ALA A 15 19.39 -40.94 -38.60
C ALA A 15 20.81 -41.52 -38.62
N GLU A 16 21.76 -40.93 -37.88
CA GLU A 16 23.13 -41.45 -37.73
C GLU A 16 23.15 -42.81 -37.03
N GLY A 17 22.35 -42.96 -35.95
CA GLY A 17 22.20 -44.23 -35.24
C GLY A 17 21.58 -45.32 -36.10
N TYR A 18 20.60 -44.97 -36.95
CA TYR A 18 20.01 -45.91 -37.93
C TYR A 18 20.99 -46.34 -39.01
N LEU A 19 21.77 -45.41 -39.55
CA LEU A 19 22.78 -45.69 -40.61
C LEU A 19 23.90 -46.55 -40.05
N GLY A 20 24.30 -46.39 -38.78
CA GLY A 20 25.34 -47.21 -38.14
C GLY A 20 24.90 -48.65 -37.82
N ASN A 21 23.59 -48.93 -37.70
CA ASN A 21 23.03 -50.20 -37.18
C ASN A 21 21.98 -50.83 -38.13
N LYS A 22 22.19 -50.82 -39.43
CA LYS A 22 21.25 -51.28 -40.50
C LYS A 22 20.62 -52.68 -40.34
N ARG A 23 20.93 -53.47 -39.31
CA ARG A 23 20.43 -54.85 -39.13
C ARG A 23 19.96 -55.17 -37.70
N LYS A 24 19.79 -54.18 -36.82
CA LYS A 24 19.31 -54.38 -35.45
C LYS A 24 17.94 -53.73 -35.24
N SER A 25 17.10 -54.37 -34.42
CA SER A 25 15.78 -53.87 -34.03
C SER A 25 15.82 -52.66 -33.12
N SER A 26 17.01 -52.25 -32.66
CA SER A 26 17.24 -51.14 -31.74
C SER A 26 18.28 -50.18 -32.26
N ILE A 27 18.15 -48.87 -31.99
CA ILE A 27 19.05 -47.81 -32.39
C ILE A 27 19.90 -47.39 -31.19
N TYR A 28 21.24 -47.37 -31.37
CA TYR A 28 22.17 -46.88 -30.34
C TYR A 28 22.55 -45.43 -30.59
N LEU A 29 22.36 -44.59 -29.59
CA LEU A 29 22.63 -43.13 -29.60
C LEU A 29 23.79 -42.76 -28.66
N GLY A 30 24.88 -43.53 -28.67
CA GLY A 30 25.88 -43.54 -27.61
C GLY A 30 27.01 -42.53 -27.64
N ASP A 31 27.47 -42.13 -28.81
CA ASP A 31 28.78 -41.44 -28.93
C ASP A 31 28.75 -39.93 -28.68
N LYS A 32 27.57 -39.31 -28.55
CA LYS A 32 27.40 -37.88 -28.32
C LYS A 32 26.68 -37.52 -27.01
N LEU A 33 26.37 -38.51 -26.21
CA LEU A 33 25.76 -38.34 -24.88
C LEU A 33 26.69 -39.02 -23.86
N ASP A 34 26.87 -38.37 -22.68
CA ASP A 34 27.77 -38.88 -21.60
C ASP A 34 27.43 -40.28 -21.10
N SER A 35 26.25 -40.80 -21.44
CA SER A 35 25.82 -42.19 -21.23
C SER A 35 24.97 -42.61 -22.43
N GLY A 36 25.48 -43.54 -23.23
CA GLY A 36 24.72 -44.15 -24.34
C GLY A 36 23.53 -44.97 -23.80
N PHE A 37 22.40 -44.91 -24.51
CA PHE A 37 21.22 -45.75 -24.20
C PHE A 37 20.68 -46.37 -25.48
N TRP A 38 20.05 -47.55 -25.29
CA TRP A 38 19.38 -48.24 -26.37
C TRP A 38 17.89 -47.90 -26.34
N ILE A 39 17.37 -47.51 -27.51
CA ILE A 39 15.93 -47.36 -27.73
C ILE A 39 15.44 -48.64 -28.43
N ASP A 40 14.57 -49.36 -27.76
CA ASP A 40 13.85 -50.48 -28.37
C ASP A 40 12.42 -50.05 -28.73
N PRO A 41 12.14 -49.76 -30.01
CA PRO A 41 10.83 -49.27 -30.41
C PRO A 41 9.70 -50.29 -30.21
N GLU A 42 9.98 -51.59 -30.26
CA GLU A 42 8.94 -52.63 -30.17
C GLU A 42 8.42 -52.78 -28.72
N ILE A 43 9.32 -52.80 -27.74
CA ILE A 43 8.94 -52.87 -26.31
C ILE A 43 8.12 -51.67 -25.88
N SER A 44 8.52 -50.49 -26.30
CA SER A 44 7.80 -49.23 -25.99
C SER A 44 6.39 -49.19 -26.59
N ILE A 45 6.21 -49.72 -27.81
CA ILE A 45 4.90 -49.77 -28.48
C ILE A 45 3.95 -50.76 -27.82
N ASP A 46 4.45 -51.91 -27.36
CA ASP A 46 3.62 -52.92 -26.72
C ASP A 46 3.16 -52.52 -25.30
N LEU A 47 4.04 -51.92 -24.51
CA LEU A 47 3.68 -51.38 -23.19
C LEU A 47 2.66 -50.26 -23.32
N LYS A 48 2.82 -49.39 -24.31
CA LYS A 48 1.85 -48.33 -24.61
C LYS A 48 0.48 -48.90 -25.00
N LYS A 49 0.44 -49.92 -25.86
CA LYS A 49 -0.83 -50.56 -26.24
C LYS A 49 -1.52 -51.20 -25.04
N MET A 50 -0.77 -51.86 -24.16
CA MET A 50 -1.30 -52.45 -22.93
C MET A 50 -1.87 -51.34 -22.00
N PHE A 51 -1.17 -50.25 -21.83
CA PHE A 51 -1.62 -49.11 -21.04
C PHE A 51 -2.90 -48.48 -21.63
N LEU A 52 -2.95 -48.21 -22.93
CA LEU A 52 -4.14 -47.63 -23.57
C LEU A 52 -5.35 -48.59 -23.45
N LYS A 53 -5.09 -49.92 -23.50
CA LYS A 53 -6.10 -50.92 -23.29
C LYS A 53 -6.63 -50.91 -21.85
N SER A 54 -5.78 -50.86 -20.83
CA SER A 54 -6.22 -50.80 -19.43
C SER A 54 -7.08 -49.57 -19.13
N LEU A 55 -6.74 -48.40 -19.73
CA LEU A 55 -7.57 -47.19 -19.63
C LEU A 55 -8.94 -47.34 -20.30
N SER A 56 -9.01 -48.01 -21.46
CA SER A 56 -10.28 -48.25 -22.17
C SER A 56 -11.18 -49.28 -21.45
N GLU A 57 -10.60 -50.15 -20.63
CA GLU A 57 -11.29 -51.17 -19.84
C GLU A 57 -11.83 -50.70 -18.49
N ILE A 58 -11.65 -49.39 -18.13
CA ILE A 58 -12.24 -48.82 -16.90
C ILE A 58 -13.76 -49.00 -16.92
N ASP A 59 -14.30 -49.73 -15.95
CA ASP A 59 -15.76 -49.94 -15.83
C ASP A 59 -16.45 -48.64 -15.35
N LEU A 60 -16.86 -47.83 -16.33
CA LEU A 60 -17.57 -46.56 -16.08
C LEU A 60 -18.96 -46.79 -15.50
N ILE A 61 -19.59 -47.93 -15.78
CA ILE A 61 -20.93 -48.24 -15.28
C ILE A 61 -20.86 -48.46 -13.77
N GLU A 62 -19.91 -49.25 -13.30
CA GLU A 62 -19.67 -49.49 -11.86
C GLU A 62 -19.39 -48.16 -11.12
N LEU A 63 -18.50 -47.33 -11.66
CA LEU A 63 -18.12 -46.06 -11.06
C LEU A 63 -19.29 -45.09 -10.89
N PHE A 64 -20.29 -45.12 -11.78
CA PHE A 64 -21.42 -44.19 -11.76
C PHE A 64 -22.74 -44.78 -11.25
N GLN A 65 -22.77 -46.07 -10.88
CA GLN A 65 -23.96 -46.70 -10.31
C GLN A 65 -24.02 -46.65 -8.77
N ASN A 66 -22.88 -46.62 -8.11
CA ASN A 66 -22.77 -46.85 -6.67
C ASN A 66 -22.63 -45.56 -5.83
N HIS A 67 -22.68 -44.37 -6.45
CA HIS A 67 -22.37 -43.11 -5.76
C HIS A 67 -23.57 -42.20 -5.54
N ILE A 68 -23.57 -41.55 -4.37
CA ILE A 68 -24.63 -40.63 -3.92
C ILE A 68 -24.60 -39.32 -4.71
N SER A 69 -23.41 -38.86 -5.15
CA SER A 69 -23.25 -37.63 -5.89
C SER A 69 -22.45 -37.78 -7.17
N ILE A 70 -22.75 -36.95 -8.18
CA ILE A 70 -21.98 -36.90 -9.43
C ILE A 70 -20.53 -36.48 -9.18
N GLU A 71 -20.29 -35.60 -8.21
CA GLU A 71 -18.95 -35.11 -7.84
C GLU A 71 -18.07 -36.24 -7.28
N GLU A 72 -18.65 -37.07 -6.48
CA GLU A 72 -17.97 -38.24 -5.93
C GLU A 72 -17.59 -39.23 -7.03
N SER A 73 -18.50 -39.50 -7.96
CA SER A 73 -18.20 -40.34 -9.14
C SER A 73 -17.10 -39.76 -10.01
N MET A 74 -17.11 -38.45 -10.24
CA MET A 74 -16.04 -37.76 -10.98
C MET A 74 -14.70 -37.81 -10.24
N SER A 75 -14.70 -37.69 -8.91
CA SER A 75 -13.49 -37.86 -8.10
C SER A 75 -12.90 -39.26 -8.19
N GLN A 76 -13.75 -40.25 -8.13
CA GLN A 76 -13.30 -41.64 -8.26
C GLN A 76 -12.80 -41.99 -9.66
N LEU A 77 -13.44 -41.45 -10.70
CA LEU A 77 -12.93 -41.56 -12.06
C LEU A 77 -11.53 -40.95 -12.18
N ARG A 78 -11.31 -39.76 -11.61
CA ARG A 78 -9.99 -39.11 -11.53
C ARG A 78 -8.95 -40.05 -10.90
N ASP A 79 -9.26 -40.54 -9.71
CA ASP A 79 -8.35 -41.40 -8.94
C ASP A 79 -8.07 -42.73 -9.67
N ARG A 80 -9.05 -43.25 -10.40
CA ARG A 80 -8.87 -44.45 -11.24
C ARG A 80 -7.96 -44.16 -12.42
N ILE A 81 -8.17 -43.07 -13.16
CA ILE A 81 -7.28 -42.68 -14.26
C ILE A 81 -5.85 -42.51 -13.75
N LEU A 82 -5.66 -41.80 -12.64
CA LEU A 82 -4.34 -41.61 -12.02
C LEU A 82 -3.67 -42.95 -11.68
N LYS A 83 -4.42 -43.85 -11.07
CA LYS A 83 -3.92 -45.17 -10.69
C LYS A 83 -3.46 -46.00 -11.90
N GLU A 84 -4.25 -46.01 -12.97
CA GLU A 84 -3.87 -46.70 -14.19
C GLU A 84 -2.65 -46.04 -14.86
N CYS A 85 -2.55 -44.70 -14.85
CA CYS A 85 -1.44 -43.97 -15.43
C CYS A 85 -0.13 -44.11 -14.64
N ALA A 86 -0.19 -44.23 -13.32
CA ALA A 86 0.98 -44.48 -12.48
C ALA A 86 1.58 -45.90 -12.72
N GLY A 87 0.80 -46.80 -13.29
CA GLY A 87 1.26 -48.11 -13.82
C GLY A 87 1.88 -49.07 -12.84
N SER A 88 2.53 -50.11 -13.38
CA SER A 88 3.40 -51.03 -12.69
C SER A 88 4.83 -50.53 -12.66
N SER A 89 5.71 -51.16 -11.88
CA SER A 89 7.14 -50.81 -11.80
C SER A 89 7.90 -50.80 -13.13
N GLU A 90 7.31 -51.28 -14.21
CA GLU A 90 7.93 -51.41 -15.54
C GLU A 90 7.55 -50.28 -16.50
N TYR A 91 6.40 -49.60 -16.30
CA TYR A 91 5.96 -48.53 -17.19
C TYR A 91 5.12 -47.47 -16.44
N ASN A 92 5.64 -46.26 -16.39
CA ASN A 92 4.95 -45.09 -15.85
C ASN A 92 4.63 -44.12 -16.98
N TYR A 93 3.36 -44.07 -17.39
CA TYR A 93 2.96 -43.18 -18.49
C TYR A 93 3.19 -41.69 -18.16
N LEU A 94 3.14 -41.31 -16.89
CA LEU A 94 3.36 -39.94 -16.45
C LEU A 94 4.78 -39.40 -16.76
N GLU A 95 5.72 -40.32 -16.99
CA GLU A 95 7.11 -40.01 -17.38
C GLU A 95 7.35 -40.15 -18.91
N SER A 96 6.32 -40.52 -19.68
CA SER A 96 6.45 -40.67 -21.13
C SER A 96 6.60 -39.30 -21.83
N ASP A 97 7.36 -39.26 -22.90
CA ASP A 97 7.56 -38.04 -23.73
C ASP A 97 6.23 -37.49 -24.25
N GLU A 98 5.26 -38.35 -24.52
CA GLU A 98 3.93 -37.96 -25.00
C GLU A 98 3.13 -37.23 -23.93
N PHE A 99 3.13 -37.74 -22.71
CA PHE A 99 2.45 -37.09 -21.61
C PHE A 99 3.12 -35.78 -21.24
N ILE A 100 4.46 -35.74 -21.21
CA ILE A 100 5.23 -34.51 -20.98
C ILE A 100 4.92 -33.47 -22.05
N ALA A 101 4.84 -33.86 -23.32
CA ALA A 101 4.48 -32.94 -24.41
C ALA A 101 3.06 -32.40 -24.28
N LEU A 102 2.08 -33.25 -23.97
CA LEU A 102 0.70 -32.85 -23.70
C LEU A 102 0.60 -31.92 -22.49
N ARG A 103 1.27 -32.26 -21.40
CA ARG A 103 1.30 -31.43 -20.20
C ARG A 103 1.92 -30.06 -20.50
N ASN A 104 3.01 -30.00 -21.25
CA ASN A 104 3.62 -28.74 -21.65
C ASN A 104 2.68 -27.90 -22.55
N TYR A 105 1.94 -28.53 -23.45
CA TYR A 105 0.90 -27.85 -24.22
C TYR A 105 -0.18 -27.25 -23.30
N VAL A 106 -0.71 -28.02 -22.35
CA VAL A 106 -1.73 -27.59 -21.40
C VAL A 106 -1.19 -26.45 -20.51
N VAL A 107 0.04 -26.57 -20.01
CA VAL A 107 0.72 -25.52 -19.23
C VAL A 107 0.79 -24.21 -20.02
N ASN A 108 1.28 -24.27 -21.26
CA ASN A 108 1.45 -23.08 -22.10
C ASN A 108 0.13 -22.37 -22.42
N LYS A 109 -0.96 -23.10 -22.53
CA LYS A 109 -2.30 -22.55 -22.80
C LYS A 109 -2.97 -21.99 -21.54
N ILE A 110 -2.81 -22.64 -20.40
CA ILE A 110 -3.54 -22.32 -19.16
C ILE A 110 -2.78 -21.33 -18.26
N SER A 111 -1.43 -21.41 -18.24
CA SER A 111 -0.63 -20.53 -17.35
C SER A 111 -0.94 -19.04 -17.52
N PRO A 112 -1.06 -18.47 -18.74
CA PRO A 112 -1.40 -17.06 -18.89
C PRO A 112 -2.76 -16.68 -18.30
N ILE A 113 -3.73 -17.61 -18.39
CA ILE A 113 -5.08 -17.39 -17.85
C ILE A 113 -5.05 -17.36 -16.32
N ILE A 114 -4.42 -18.36 -15.72
CA ILE A 114 -4.29 -18.43 -14.25
C ILE A 114 -3.48 -17.25 -13.73
N ASP A 115 -2.38 -16.90 -14.39
CA ASP A 115 -1.56 -15.73 -13.99
C ASP A 115 -2.35 -14.42 -14.08
N SER A 116 -3.19 -14.24 -15.10
CA SER A 116 -4.04 -13.04 -15.24
C SER A 116 -5.04 -12.89 -14.10
N THR A 117 -5.54 -14.00 -13.55
CA THR A 117 -6.43 -13.99 -12.39
C THR A 117 -5.71 -13.79 -11.05
N GLY A 118 -4.38 -13.90 -11.02
CA GLY A 118 -3.58 -13.88 -9.78
C GLY A 118 -3.66 -15.16 -8.94
N LEU A 119 -4.30 -16.22 -9.44
CA LEU A 119 -4.34 -17.52 -8.76
C LEU A 119 -3.00 -18.25 -8.88
N CYS A 120 -2.71 -19.13 -7.92
CA CYS A 120 -1.59 -20.04 -8.01
C CYS A 120 -1.89 -21.15 -9.02
N LEU A 121 -0.96 -21.38 -9.94
CA LEU A 121 -1.00 -22.52 -10.84
C LEU A 121 -0.65 -23.80 -10.07
N LEU A 122 -1.55 -24.77 -10.05
CA LEU A 122 -1.38 -26.01 -9.34
C LEU A 122 -0.96 -27.13 -10.31
N ASP A 123 0.15 -27.77 -10.02
CA ASP A 123 0.67 -28.87 -10.86
C ASP A 123 -0.30 -30.02 -11.01
N GLU A 124 -1.00 -30.38 -9.92
CA GLU A 124 -2.04 -31.43 -9.94
C GLU A 124 -3.22 -31.06 -10.84
N PHE A 125 -3.65 -29.81 -10.83
CA PHE A 125 -4.72 -29.32 -11.70
C PHE A 125 -4.38 -29.47 -13.19
N LEU A 126 -3.15 -29.11 -13.57
CA LEU A 126 -2.65 -29.25 -14.94
C LEU A 126 -2.50 -30.73 -15.35
N ALA A 127 -1.98 -31.53 -14.45
CA ALA A 127 -1.85 -32.98 -14.69
C ALA A 127 -3.22 -33.64 -14.89
N ASP A 128 -4.22 -33.30 -14.06
CA ASP A 128 -5.58 -33.83 -14.16
C ASP A 128 -6.27 -33.43 -15.48
N ILE A 129 -6.06 -32.22 -15.98
CA ILE A 129 -6.57 -31.82 -17.30
C ILE A 129 -5.88 -32.64 -18.40
N SER A 130 -4.55 -32.76 -18.35
CA SER A 130 -3.77 -33.48 -19.35
C SER A 130 -4.14 -34.96 -19.41
N LEU A 131 -4.29 -35.59 -18.24
CA LEU A 131 -4.72 -36.98 -18.11
C LEU A 131 -6.12 -37.22 -18.66
N PHE A 132 -7.03 -36.26 -18.40
CA PHE A 132 -8.39 -36.42 -18.91
C PHE A 132 -8.48 -36.22 -20.43
N ILE A 133 -7.71 -35.29 -21.00
CA ILE A 133 -7.62 -35.13 -22.46
C ILE A 133 -7.16 -36.47 -23.08
N MET A 134 -6.09 -37.05 -22.58
CA MET A 134 -5.60 -38.35 -23.05
C MET A 134 -6.66 -39.44 -22.86
N PHE A 135 -7.32 -39.51 -21.71
CA PHE A 135 -8.35 -40.51 -21.42
C PHE A 135 -9.52 -40.46 -22.41
N ILE A 136 -10.06 -39.25 -22.70
CA ILE A 136 -11.17 -39.12 -23.65
C ILE A 136 -10.76 -39.39 -25.09
N ASP A 137 -9.46 -39.35 -25.42
CA ASP A 137 -8.96 -39.75 -26.72
C ASP A 137 -8.93 -41.26 -26.93
N VAL A 138 -8.77 -42.03 -25.84
CA VAL A 138 -8.61 -43.48 -25.86
C VAL A 138 -9.94 -44.23 -25.78
N ILE A 139 -10.90 -43.73 -24.99
CA ILE A 139 -12.18 -44.42 -24.77
C ILE A 139 -13.08 -44.33 -26.00
N GLU A 140 -13.93 -45.36 -26.16
CA GLU A 140 -14.89 -45.44 -27.27
C GLU A 140 -15.95 -44.33 -27.21
N GLU A 141 -16.56 -44.05 -28.34
CA GLU A 141 -17.62 -43.05 -28.43
C GLU A 141 -18.84 -43.33 -27.54
N THR A 142 -19.19 -44.61 -27.39
CA THR A 142 -20.24 -45.09 -26.48
C THR A 142 -19.97 -44.70 -25.03
N SER A 143 -18.72 -44.91 -24.59
CA SER A 143 -18.23 -44.52 -23.25
C SER A 143 -18.21 -43.03 -23.06
N ARG A 144 -17.77 -42.25 -24.07
CA ARG A 144 -17.83 -40.76 -24.04
C ARG A 144 -19.28 -40.26 -23.89
N ASN A 145 -20.22 -40.82 -24.65
CA ASN A 145 -21.63 -40.47 -24.58
C ASN A 145 -22.25 -40.81 -23.23
N PHE A 146 -21.88 -41.96 -22.65
CA PHE A 146 -22.27 -42.32 -21.29
C PHE A 146 -21.77 -41.31 -20.26
N LEU A 147 -20.49 -40.99 -20.25
CA LEU A 147 -19.89 -39.99 -19.35
C LEU A 147 -20.57 -38.63 -19.52
N LEU A 148 -20.79 -38.19 -20.73
CA LEU A 148 -21.46 -36.93 -21.01
C LEU A 148 -22.86 -36.87 -20.42
N SER A 149 -23.64 -37.96 -20.55
CA SER A 149 -24.98 -38.07 -19.95
C SER A 149 -24.96 -37.93 -18.43
N LYS A 150 -23.91 -38.43 -17.77
CA LYS A 150 -23.70 -38.29 -16.33
C LYS A 150 -23.20 -36.89 -15.96
N PHE A 151 -22.17 -36.37 -16.66
CA PHE A 151 -21.57 -35.09 -16.38
C PHE A 151 -22.51 -33.91 -16.63
N ARG A 152 -23.49 -34.04 -17.50
CA ARG A 152 -24.57 -33.04 -17.67
C ARG A 152 -25.41 -32.82 -16.40
N LYS A 153 -25.37 -33.72 -15.44
CA LYS A 153 -26.03 -33.58 -14.12
C LYS A 153 -25.23 -32.67 -13.18
N PHE A 154 -23.93 -32.52 -13.42
CA PHE A 154 -23.08 -31.64 -12.63
C PHE A 154 -23.48 -30.18 -12.81
N ARG A 155 -23.66 -29.49 -11.69
CA ARG A 155 -24.03 -28.07 -11.67
C ARG A 155 -23.03 -27.30 -10.81
N MET A 156 -22.52 -26.23 -11.36
CA MET A 156 -21.70 -25.25 -10.63
C MET A 156 -22.58 -24.04 -10.34
N LYS A 157 -22.56 -23.58 -9.09
CA LYS A 157 -23.33 -22.40 -8.66
C LYS A 157 -22.49 -21.11 -8.80
N ASN A 158 -21.21 -21.18 -8.44
CA ASN A 158 -20.33 -20.01 -8.45
C ASN A 158 -19.98 -19.59 -9.88
N ASP A 159 -20.42 -18.39 -10.27
CA ASP A 159 -20.24 -17.89 -11.63
C ASP A 159 -18.77 -17.56 -11.95
N LYS A 160 -17.99 -17.08 -10.99
CA LYS A 160 -16.55 -16.84 -11.20
C LYS A 160 -15.80 -18.12 -11.54
N GLN A 161 -16.14 -19.23 -10.86
CA GLN A 161 -15.58 -20.53 -11.20
C GLN A 161 -16.02 -20.98 -12.59
N LYS A 162 -17.26 -20.69 -13.00
CA LYS A 162 -17.74 -20.96 -14.38
C LYS A 162 -16.98 -20.14 -15.41
N LEU A 163 -16.78 -18.84 -15.15
CA LEU A 163 -16.04 -17.95 -16.05
C LEU A 163 -14.60 -18.44 -16.22
N LEU A 164 -13.91 -18.73 -15.12
CA LEU A 164 -12.57 -19.28 -15.16
C LEU A 164 -12.49 -20.59 -15.94
N ALA A 165 -13.41 -21.53 -15.69
CA ALA A 165 -13.44 -22.80 -16.39
C ALA A 165 -13.70 -22.64 -17.89
N ASN A 166 -14.59 -21.73 -18.29
CA ASN A 166 -14.88 -21.44 -19.70
C ASN A 166 -13.66 -20.81 -20.40
N GLU A 167 -12.96 -19.89 -19.75
CA GLU A 167 -11.75 -19.28 -20.29
C GLU A 167 -10.63 -20.33 -20.49
N ILE A 168 -10.41 -21.19 -19.49
CA ILE A 168 -9.47 -22.30 -19.60
C ILE A 168 -9.86 -23.23 -20.75
N TRP A 169 -11.13 -23.64 -20.82
CA TRP A 169 -11.63 -24.53 -21.86
C TRP A 169 -11.45 -23.93 -23.27
N SER A 170 -11.79 -22.65 -23.46
CA SER A 170 -11.70 -21.98 -24.77
C SER A 170 -10.27 -21.84 -25.28
N SER A 171 -9.28 -21.92 -24.37
CA SER A 171 -7.85 -21.87 -24.75
C SER A 171 -7.31 -23.19 -25.29
N LEU A 172 -8.02 -24.31 -25.03
CA LEU A 172 -7.62 -25.65 -25.40
C LEU A 172 -8.25 -26.08 -26.73
N GLU A 173 -7.41 -26.49 -27.67
CA GLU A 173 -7.84 -26.97 -28.98
C GLU A 173 -8.13 -28.48 -28.92
N VAL A 174 -9.42 -28.83 -28.82
CA VAL A 174 -9.91 -30.22 -28.72
C VAL A 174 -11.01 -30.44 -29.76
N GLU A 175 -11.12 -31.64 -30.29
CA GLU A 175 -12.17 -32.03 -31.25
C GLU A 175 -13.56 -31.70 -30.73
N GLU A 176 -14.46 -31.23 -31.60
CA GLU A 176 -15.82 -30.79 -31.27
C GLU A 176 -16.60 -31.86 -30.47
N SER A 177 -16.43 -33.15 -30.83
CA SER A 177 -17.08 -34.27 -30.15
C SER A 177 -16.68 -34.47 -28.69
N LYS A 178 -15.57 -33.89 -28.25
CA LYS A 178 -14.97 -34.02 -26.89
C LYS A 178 -15.11 -32.75 -26.06
N GLN A 179 -15.45 -31.61 -26.70
CA GLN A 179 -15.43 -30.29 -26.07
C GLN A 179 -16.36 -30.19 -24.87
N GLU A 180 -17.60 -30.64 -24.96
CA GLU A 180 -18.57 -30.55 -23.86
C GLU A 180 -18.11 -31.41 -22.65
N LEU A 181 -17.55 -32.59 -22.91
CA LEU A 181 -17.07 -33.47 -21.87
C LEU A 181 -15.87 -32.88 -21.14
N LEU A 182 -14.92 -32.30 -21.88
CA LEU A 182 -13.76 -31.61 -21.31
C LEU A 182 -14.19 -30.37 -20.50
N LEU A 183 -15.12 -29.58 -20.99
CA LEU A 183 -15.64 -28.43 -20.25
C LEU A 183 -16.22 -28.87 -18.89
N LYS A 184 -17.03 -29.93 -18.87
CA LYS A 184 -17.62 -30.44 -17.63
C LYS A 184 -16.54 -30.93 -16.66
N TRP A 185 -15.48 -31.53 -17.17
CA TRP A 185 -14.33 -31.95 -16.35
C TRP A 185 -13.57 -30.76 -15.78
N ILE A 186 -13.27 -29.75 -16.59
CA ILE A 186 -12.60 -28.52 -16.12
C ILE A 186 -13.44 -27.82 -15.06
N LEU A 187 -14.77 -27.72 -15.25
CA LEU A 187 -15.68 -27.19 -14.24
C LEU A 187 -15.56 -27.93 -12.90
N PHE A 188 -15.51 -29.26 -12.94
CA PHE A 188 -15.32 -30.08 -11.75
C PHE A 188 -13.96 -29.81 -11.09
N LEU A 189 -12.88 -29.75 -11.86
CA LEU A 189 -11.54 -29.50 -11.35
C LEU A 189 -11.41 -28.08 -10.75
N VAL A 190 -11.96 -27.06 -11.41
CA VAL A 190 -11.97 -25.68 -10.88
C VAL A 190 -12.71 -25.64 -9.54
N LYS A 191 -13.86 -26.32 -9.42
CA LYS A 191 -14.56 -26.43 -8.15
C LYS A 191 -13.73 -27.15 -7.08
N LYS A 192 -12.99 -28.20 -7.45
CA LYS A 192 -12.17 -29.00 -6.54
C LYS A 192 -10.93 -28.25 -6.05
N PHE A 193 -10.20 -27.60 -6.95
CA PHE A 193 -8.91 -26.98 -6.64
C PHE A 193 -9.02 -25.52 -6.20
N TYR A 194 -10.01 -24.77 -6.70
CA TYR A 194 -10.21 -23.35 -6.41
C TYR A 194 -11.47 -23.08 -5.58
N VAL A 195 -11.60 -23.82 -4.47
CA VAL A 195 -12.79 -23.80 -3.57
C VAL A 195 -13.05 -22.44 -2.94
N LYS A 196 -11.98 -21.64 -2.71
CA LYS A 196 -12.06 -20.37 -1.96
C LYS A 196 -12.57 -19.19 -2.78
N ILE A 197 -12.84 -19.36 -4.08
CA ILE A 197 -13.33 -18.26 -4.92
C ILE A 197 -14.69 -17.78 -4.38
N PRO A 198 -14.81 -16.50 -3.98
CA PRO A 198 -16.06 -15.97 -3.44
C PRO A 198 -17.16 -15.87 -4.51
N GLU A 199 -18.40 -15.92 -4.08
CA GLU A 199 -19.56 -15.78 -4.99
C GLU A 199 -19.86 -14.30 -5.30
N THR A 200 -19.53 -13.37 -4.41
CA THR A 200 -19.73 -11.93 -4.61
C THR A 200 -18.81 -11.40 -5.72
N HIS A 201 -19.37 -10.72 -6.67
CA HIS A 201 -18.61 -10.10 -7.75
C HIS A 201 -18.02 -8.75 -7.34
N CYS A 202 -16.73 -8.58 -7.64
CA CYS A 202 -16.00 -7.35 -7.36
C CYS A 202 -15.22 -6.94 -8.61
N LEU A 203 -15.49 -5.76 -9.12
CA LEU A 203 -14.84 -5.22 -10.32
C LEU A 203 -13.89 -4.10 -9.95
N ILE A 204 -12.71 -4.10 -10.53
CA ILE A 204 -11.82 -2.93 -10.55
C ILE A 204 -11.89 -2.32 -11.95
N VAL A 205 -12.24 -1.04 -12.02
CA VAL A 205 -12.40 -0.29 -13.27
C VAL A 205 -11.53 0.95 -13.23
N MET A 206 -10.56 1.05 -14.11
CA MET A 206 -9.59 2.14 -14.10
C MET A 206 -9.20 2.59 -15.50
N HIS A 207 -8.80 3.86 -15.59
CA HIS A 207 -8.14 4.37 -16.77
C HIS A 207 -6.74 3.77 -16.93
N GLY A 208 -6.41 3.40 -18.15
CA GLY A 208 -5.13 2.78 -18.51
C GLY A 208 -5.31 1.51 -19.30
N LYS A 209 -4.20 0.96 -19.84
CA LYS A 209 -4.24 -0.27 -20.64
C LYS A 209 -4.21 -1.55 -19.82
N ILE A 210 -3.63 -1.49 -18.61
CA ILE A 210 -3.41 -2.66 -17.75
C ILE A 210 -3.52 -2.30 -16.26
N THR A 211 -4.01 -1.11 -15.91
CA THR A 211 -3.96 -0.58 -14.54
C THR A 211 -4.91 -1.35 -13.62
N ALA A 212 -6.16 -1.52 -14.03
CA ALA A 212 -7.14 -2.30 -13.30
C ALA A 212 -6.71 -3.77 -13.20
N SER A 213 -6.30 -4.37 -14.33
CA SER A 213 -5.82 -5.75 -14.40
C SER A 213 -4.62 -6.00 -13.49
N ALA A 214 -3.66 -5.06 -13.42
CA ALA A 214 -2.50 -5.20 -12.55
C ALA A 214 -2.89 -5.20 -11.06
N ILE A 215 -3.74 -4.26 -10.63
CA ILE A 215 -4.20 -4.21 -9.24
C ILE A 215 -5.02 -5.44 -8.88
N ALA A 216 -5.94 -5.85 -9.76
CA ALA A 216 -6.76 -7.04 -9.55
C ALA A 216 -5.89 -8.30 -9.39
N ARG A 217 -4.95 -8.53 -10.30
CA ARG A 217 -4.03 -9.67 -10.29
C ARG A 217 -3.18 -9.71 -9.02
N GLU A 218 -2.52 -8.61 -8.67
CA GLU A 218 -1.66 -8.59 -7.48
C GLU A 218 -2.48 -8.73 -6.18
N THR A 219 -3.67 -8.14 -6.13
CA THR A 219 -4.57 -8.29 -4.97
C THR A 219 -5.09 -9.71 -4.85
N ASN A 220 -5.56 -10.33 -5.94
CA ASN A 220 -6.01 -11.72 -5.95
C ASN A 220 -4.88 -12.67 -5.50
N LYS A 221 -3.65 -12.43 -5.95
CA LYS A 221 -2.47 -13.18 -5.57
C LYS A 221 -2.16 -13.08 -4.07
N LEU A 222 -2.21 -11.86 -3.51
CA LEU A 222 -2.01 -11.63 -2.08
C LEU A 222 -3.10 -12.29 -1.23
N LEU A 223 -4.34 -12.28 -1.70
CA LEU A 223 -5.48 -12.92 -1.04
C LEU A 223 -5.53 -14.44 -1.28
N ASN A 224 -4.69 -14.95 -2.18
CA ASN A 224 -4.67 -16.34 -2.63
C ASN A 224 -6.06 -16.85 -3.07
N THR A 225 -6.82 -15.99 -3.75
CA THR A 225 -8.14 -16.31 -4.30
C THR A 225 -8.59 -15.29 -5.35
N TYR A 226 -9.48 -15.69 -6.28
CA TYR A 226 -9.99 -14.84 -7.35
C TYR A 226 -11.16 -13.98 -6.85
N VAL A 227 -10.87 -12.81 -6.29
CA VAL A 227 -11.86 -11.84 -5.80
C VAL A 227 -12.27 -10.88 -6.90
N TYR A 228 -11.31 -10.34 -7.65
CA TYR A 228 -11.50 -9.22 -8.57
C TYR A 228 -11.43 -9.63 -10.03
N GLU A 229 -12.45 -9.24 -10.78
CA GLU A 229 -12.41 -9.05 -12.22
C GLU A 229 -11.94 -7.60 -12.52
N ALA A 230 -11.37 -7.35 -13.69
CA ALA A 230 -10.82 -6.05 -14.05
C ALA A 230 -11.29 -5.57 -15.43
N PHE A 231 -11.55 -4.28 -15.53
CA PHE A 231 -11.83 -3.59 -16.79
C PHE A 231 -10.91 -2.38 -16.94
N ASP A 232 -9.99 -2.48 -17.87
CA ASP A 232 -9.08 -1.40 -18.23
C ASP A 232 -9.73 -0.52 -19.32
N MET A 233 -9.82 0.78 -19.06
CA MET A 233 -10.31 1.75 -20.03
C MET A 233 -9.13 2.52 -20.62
N PRO A 234 -8.78 2.36 -21.90
CA PRO A 234 -7.78 3.21 -22.53
C PRO A 234 -8.13 4.70 -22.38
N ILE A 235 -7.12 5.56 -22.19
CA ILE A 235 -7.33 7.01 -21.97
C ILE A 235 -8.13 7.64 -23.12
N GLU A 236 -7.99 7.11 -24.32
CA GLU A 236 -8.69 7.54 -25.54
C GLU A 236 -10.07 6.86 -25.71
N GLY A 237 -10.44 5.93 -24.81
CA GLY A 237 -11.68 5.17 -24.87
C GLY A 237 -12.88 5.98 -24.40
N GLU A 238 -14.04 5.72 -24.99
CA GLU A 238 -15.28 6.33 -24.55
C GLU A 238 -15.86 5.61 -23.32
N THR A 239 -16.33 6.38 -22.34
CA THR A 239 -16.97 5.83 -21.13
C THR A 239 -18.20 4.98 -21.47
N SER A 240 -18.87 5.27 -22.61
CA SER A 240 -20.00 4.49 -23.13
C SER A 240 -19.64 3.04 -23.44
N ASP A 241 -18.45 2.79 -24.00
CA ASP A 241 -18.01 1.44 -24.34
C ASP A 241 -17.74 0.62 -23.09
N LEU A 242 -17.12 1.25 -22.09
CA LEU A 242 -16.87 0.61 -20.80
C LEU A 242 -18.19 0.26 -20.08
N ILE A 243 -19.17 1.17 -20.08
CA ILE A 243 -20.50 0.92 -19.52
C ILE A 243 -21.18 -0.25 -20.21
N ASN A 244 -21.07 -0.35 -21.54
CA ASN A 244 -21.62 -1.47 -22.28
C ASN A 244 -20.94 -2.79 -21.93
N LEU A 245 -19.61 -2.79 -21.75
CA LEU A 245 -18.85 -3.97 -21.31
C LEU A 245 -19.30 -4.43 -19.91
N ILE A 246 -19.39 -3.51 -18.95
CA ILE A 246 -19.83 -3.82 -17.58
C ILE A 246 -21.27 -4.32 -17.59
N ASN A 247 -22.17 -3.68 -18.33
CA ASN A 247 -23.56 -4.11 -18.45
C ASN A 247 -23.68 -5.51 -19.07
N ASN A 248 -22.91 -5.82 -20.09
CA ASN A 248 -22.87 -7.16 -20.68
C ASN A 248 -22.34 -8.19 -19.70
N PHE A 249 -21.32 -7.83 -18.93
CA PHE A 249 -20.80 -8.67 -17.86
C PHE A 249 -21.86 -8.93 -16.78
N CYS A 250 -22.52 -7.89 -16.27
CA CYS A 250 -23.59 -8.01 -15.27
C CYS A 250 -24.75 -8.90 -15.74
N LYS A 251 -25.10 -8.86 -17.04
CA LYS A 251 -26.13 -9.73 -17.62
C LYS A 251 -25.69 -11.20 -17.71
N SER A 252 -24.39 -11.47 -17.73
CA SER A 252 -23.82 -12.82 -17.86
C SER A 252 -23.60 -13.53 -16.53
N ILE A 253 -23.75 -12.83 -15.41
CA ILE A 253 -23.46 -13.32 -14.05
C ILE A 253 -24.68 -13.16 -13.14
N ASP A 254 -24.69 -13.91 -12.03
CA ASP A 254 -25.66 -13.75 -10.96
C ASP A 254 -25.20 -12.70 -9.95
N THR A 255 -25.83 -11.53 -9.97
CA THR A 255 -25.56 -10.41 -9.06
C THR A 255 -26.48 -10.38 -7.84
N THR A 256 -27.19 -11.47 -7.53
CA THR A 256 -28.09 -11.55 -6.36
C THR A 256 -27.38 -11.25 -5.05
N ASN A 257 -26.11 -11.67 -4.92
CA ASN A 257 -25.25 -11.36 -3.77
C ASN A 257 -24.68 -9.93 -3.82
N GLY A 258 -25.11 -9.10 -4.80
CA GLY A 258 -24.67 -7.75 -5.04
C GLY A 258 -23.36 -7.64 -5.84
N LEU A 259 -22.98 -6.39 -6.11
CA LEU A 259 -21.80 -6.01 -6.90
C LEU A 259 -21.00 -4.94 -6.17
N ILE A 260 -19.69 -5.13 -6.07
CA ILE A 260 -18.75 -4.14 -5.56
C ILE A 260 -17.93 -3.61 -6.73
N LEU A 261 -17.89 -2.30 -6.91
CA LEU A 261 -17.18 -1.62 -7.97
C LEU A 261 -16.14 -0.68 -7.38
N LEU A 262 -14.86 -0.90 -7.68
CA LEU A 262 -13.76 -0.02 -7.29
C LEU A 262 -13.32 0.77 -8.52
N VAL A 263 -13.32 2.11 -8.42
CA VAL A 263 -12.99 3.01 -9.53
C VAL A 263 -11.87 3.97 -9.16
N ASP A 264 -11.13 4.46 -10.15
CA ASP A 264 -10.01 5.40 -9.92
C ASP A 264 -10.47 6.86 -9.84
N MET A 265 -11.45 7.28 -10.62
CA MET A 265 -11.88 8.67 -10.75
C MET A 265 -13.39 8.83 -10.63
N GLY A 266 -13.80 10.04 -10.18
CA GLY A 266 -15.21 10.40 -10.02
C GLY A 266 -16.04 10.37 -11.31
N SER A 267 -15.43 10.50 -12.50
CA SER A 267 -16.12 10.34 -13.79
C SER A 267 -16.69 8.92 -13.98
N LEU A 268 -16.02 7.92 -13.43
CA LEU A 268 -16.48 6.54 -13.42
C LEU A 268 -17.50 6.27 -12.30
N GLU A 269 -17.48 7.07 -11.24
CA GLU A 269 -18.44 7.01 -10.15
C GLU A 269 -19.87 7.30 -10.64
N GLN A 270 -20.04 8.22 -11.59
CA GLN A 270 -21.34 8.57 -12.17
C GLN A 270 -21.93 7.48 -13.09
N MET A 271 -21.22 6.38 -13.33
CA MET A 271 -21.74 5.26 -14.13
C MET A 271 -22.84 4.47 -13.43
N TYR A 272 -23.03 4.64 -12.11
CA TYR A 272 -23.97 3.84 -11.33
C TYR A 272 -25.39 3.87 -11.92
N GLU A 273 -25.89 5.02 -12.34
CA GLU A 273 -27.23 5.17 -12.93
C GLU A 273 -27.46 4.32 -14.19
N LYS A 274 -26.37 4.04 -14.92
CA LYS A 274 -26.41 3.26 -16.16
C LYS A 274 -26.15 1.77 -15.96
N ILE A 275 -25.62 1.39 -14.80
CA ILE A 275 -25.28 0.01 -14.43
C ILE A 275 -26.32 -0.58 -13.49
N GLU A 276 -26.88 0.20 -12.57
CA GLU A 276 -27.82 -0.21 -11.53
C GLU A 276 -28.98 -1.07 -12.05
N SER A 277 -29.52 -0.73 -13.20
CA SER A 277 -30.65 -1.48 -13.81
C SER A 277 -30.31 -2.93 -14.19
N ASN A 278 -29.03 -3.29 -14.23
CA ASN A 278 -28.56 -4.63 -14.58
C ASN A 278 -28.01 -5.41 -13.37
N VAL A 279 -28.06 -4.83 -12.16
CA VAL A 279 -27.63 -5.47 -10.90
C VAL A 279 -28.89 -5.85 -10.11
N ILE A 280 -28.98 -7.11 -9.69
CA ILE A 280 -30.15 -7.63 -8.95
C ILE A 280 -30.07 -7.28 -7.47
N GLY A 281 -28.90 -7.47 -6.86
CA GLY A 281 -28.62 -7.14 -5.45
C GLY A 281 -28.11 -5.72 -5.27
N ASP A 282 -27.54 -5.42 -4.10
CA ASP A 282 -26.98 -4.11 -3.78
C ASP A 282 -25.75 -3.80 -4.63
N LEU A 283 -25.59 -2.53 -5.03
CA LEU A 283 -24.41 -2.00 -5.71
C LEU A 283 -23.64 -1.06 -4.77
N VAL A 284 -22.38 -1.33 -4.56
CA VAL A 284 -21.45 -0.45 -3.83
C VAL A 284 -20.36 0.02 -4.77
N ILE A 285 -20.12 1.34 -4.81
CA ILE A 285 -19.05 1.95 -5.59
C ILE A 285 -18.08 2.63 -4.63
N LEU A 286 -16.80 2.31 -4.76
CA LEU A 286 -15.69 2.89 -4.00
C LEU A 286 -14.75 3.59 -4.98
N ASN A 287 -14.52 4.89 -4.78
CA ASN A 287 -13.59 5.68 -5.60
C ASN A 287 -12.16 5.64 -5.04
N ASN A 288 -11.22 6.30 -5.74
CA ASN A 288 -9.81 6.37 -5.36
C ASN A 288 -9.18 4.99 -5.10
N VAL A 289 -9.49 4.02 -5.95
CA VAL A 289 -8.97 2.66 -5.78
C VAL A 289 -7.44 2.66 -5.74
N SER A 290 -6.93 1.95 -4.76
CA SER A 290 -5.51 1.63 -4.58
C SER A 290 -5.36 0.16 -4.26
N THR A 291 -4.16 -0.38 -4.39
CA THR A 291 -3.90 -1.77 -3.98
C THR A 291 -4.27 -2.01 -2.51
N ALA A 292 -4.00 -1.04 -1.62
CA ALA A 292 -4.34 -1.15 -0.21
C ALA A 292 -5.87 -1.21 0.02
N LEU A 293 -6.64 -0.36 -0.65
CA LEU A 293 -8.10 -0.38 -0.59
C LEU A 293 -8.67 -1.68 -1.16
N ALA A 294 -8.12 -2.14 -2.30
CA ALA A 294 -8.55 -3.40 -2.90
C ALA A 294 -8.24 -4.60 -2.00
N ILE A 295 -7.10 -4.63 -1.30
CA ILE A 295 -6.80 -5.70 -0.33
C ILE A 295 -7.83 -5.69 0.81
N GLU A 296 -8.09 -4.53 1.40
CA GLU A 296 -9.05 -4.42 2.52
C GLU A 296 -10.45 -4.88 2.10
N CYS A 297 -10.98 -4.35 1.00
CA CYS A 297 -12.28 -4.78 0.48
C CYS A 297 -12.29 -6.28 0.16
N GLY A 298 -11.23 -6.80 -0.44
CA GLY A 298 -11.11 -8.23 -0.76
C GLY A 298 -11.10 -9.13 0.48
N ILE A 299 -10.47 -8.71 1.57
CA ILE A 299 -10.53 -9.42 2.87
C ILE A 299 -11.98 -9.52 3.36
N GLN A 300 -12.74 -8.42 3.32
CA GLN A 300 -14.13 -8.42 3.75
C GLN A 300 -15.00 -9.35 2.90
N VAL A 301 -14.77 -9.38 1.58
CA VAL A 301 -15.45 -10.31 0.65
C VAL A 301 -15.10 -11.77 0.97
N CYS A 302 -13.81 -12.07 1.21
CA CYS A 302 -13.37 -13.42 1.60
C CYS A 302 -13.97 -13.88 2.94
N GLN A 303 -14.23 -12.93 3.85
CA GLN A 303 -14.93 -13.17 5.11
C GLN A 303 -16.45 -13.29 4.96
N LYS A 304 -16.98 -13.21 3.72
CA LYS A 304 -18.42 -13.28 3.40
C LYS A 304 -19.23 -12.21 4.11
N LYS A 305 -18.68 -11.00 4.29
CA LYS A 305 -19.41 -9.88 4.83
C LYS A 305 -20.50 -9.43 3.84
N PRO A 306 -21.69 -9.06 4.32
CA PRO A 306 -22.75 -8.54 3.44
C PRO A 306 -22.31 -7.23 2.78
N ILE A 307 -22.81 -6.94 1.58
CA ILE A 307 -22.45 -5.71 0.84
C ILE A 307 -22.76 -4.43 1.64
N SER A 308 -23.85 -4.41 2.41
CA SER A 308 -24.18 -3.29 3.29
C SER A 308 -23.09 -2.96 4.33
N HIS A 309 -22.22 -3.91 4.65
CA HIS A 309 -21.09 -3.70 5.54
C HIS A 309 -20.11 -2.65 5.00
N PHE A 310 -19.92 -2.58 3.68
CA PHE A 310 -19.01 -1.63 3.04
C PHE A 310 -19.43 -0.17 3.24
N TYR A 311 -20.74 0.11 3.37
CA TYR A 311 -21.23 1.45 3.69
C TYR A 311 -20.86 1.89 5.14
N GLN A 312 -20.59 0.95 6.03
CA GLN A 312 -20.28 1.21 7.46
C GLN A 312 -18.77 1.18 7.74
N MET A 313 -17.94 0.88 6.76
CA MET A 313 -16.48 0.82 6.94
C MET A 313 -15.90 2.23 7.11
N ASP A 314 -14.88 2.31 7.97
CA ASP A 314 -14.05 3.50 8.11
C ASP A 314 -12.96 3.52 7.03
N PHE A 315 -13.03 4.50 6.14
CA PHE A 315 -12.07 4.71 5.05
C PHE A 315 -11.07 5.84 5.32
N ASP A 316 -11.02 6.42 6.51
CA ASP A 316 -10.11 7.54 6.86
C ASP A 316 -8.63 7.18 6.68
N SER A 317 -8.27 5.92 6.87
CA SER A 317 -6.91 5.43 6.64
C SER A 317 -6.47 5.48 5.17
N PHE A 318 -7.42 5.53 4.23
CA PHE A 318 -7.16 5.59 2.77
C PHE A 318 -7.18 7.02 2.21
N GLN A 319 -7.40 8.03 3.05
CA GLN A 319 -7.32 9.43 2.63
C GLN A 319 -5.88 9.84 2.32
N VAL A 320 -5.75 10.80 1.39
CA VAL A 320 -4.44 11.34 1.02
C VAL A 320 -3.85 12.09 2.21
N LYS A 321 -2.68 11.64 2.69
CA LYS A 321 -1.89 12.32 3.71
C LYS A 321 -0.69 12.98 3.04
N VAL A 322 -0.63 14.31 3.10
CA VAL A 322 0.52 15.05 2.58
C VAL A 322 1.58 15.15 3.67
N GLN A 323 2.78 14.67 3.38
CA GLN A 323 3.95 14.87 4.22
C GLN A 323 4.94 15.73 3.43
N TYR A 324 5.24 16.90 3.97
CA TYR A 324 6.22 17.81 3.37
C TYR A 324 7.53 17.73 4.16
N TYR A 325 8.58 17.31 3.50
CA TYR A 325 9.93 17.31 4.07
C TYR A 325 10.73 18.42 3.39
N LYS A 326 11.11 19.44 4.17
CA LYS A 326 12.01 20.48 3.67
C LYS A 326 13.38 19.85 3.36
N GLY A 327 13.84 20.00 2.13
CA GLY A 327 15.16 19.50 1.72
C GLY A 327 16.29 20.15 2.54
N LEU A 328 17.38 19.41 2.71
CA LEU A 328 18.58 19.93 3.36
C LEU A 328 19.15 21.08 2.52
N SER A 329 19.34 22.26 3.12
CA SER A 329 20.01 23.36 2.45
C SER A 329 21.45 22.97 2.10
N GLN A 330 21.80 23.14 0.82
CA GLN A 330 23.20 22.97 0.39
C GLN A 330 24.07 24.19 0.71
N LYS A 331 23.45 25.31 1.05
CA LYS A 331 24.14 26.53 1.46
C LYS A 331 24.48 26.49 2.95
N LYS A 332 25.50 27.24 3.33
CA LYS A 332 25.73 27.52 4.75
C LYS A 332 24.48 28.20 5.32
N ASN A 333 24.10 27.82 6.52
CA ASN A 333 22.86 28.33 7.10
C ASN A 333 23.01 28.66 8.59
N VAL A 334 22.13 29.56 9.03
CA VAL A 334 21.90 29.89 10.43
C VAL A 334 20.50 29.47 10.77
N ILE A 335 20.33 28.66 11.82
CA ILE A 335 19.02 28.24 12.31
C ILE A 335 18.56 29.23 13.39
N VAL A 336 17.33 29.73 13.25
CA VAL A 336 16.68 30.56 14.26
C VAL A 336 15.51 29.78 14.85
N SER A 337 15.46 29.68 16.16
CA SER A 337 14.41 28.95 16.87
C SER A 337 14.01 29.69 18.15
N CYS A 338 12.76 30.10 18.22
CA CYS A 338 12.22 30.83 19.38
C CYS A 338 11.05 30.07 19.98
N LEU A 339 11.06 29.94 21.31
CA LEU A 339 9.98 29.29 22.05
C LEU A 339 8.64 30.05 21.94
N SER A 340 8.71 31.37 21.76
CA SER A 340 7.56 32.27 21.61
C SER A 340 6.88 32.25 20.24
N GLY A 341 7.25 31.31 19.35
CA GLY A 341 6.61 31.05 18.07
C GLY A 341 7.24 31.75 16.87
N GLU A 342 6.65 31.52 15.68
CA GLU A 342 7.20 31.93 14.39
C GLU A 342 7.38 33.47 14.24
N GLY A 343 6.54 34.25 14.88
CA GLY A 343 6.59 35.71 14.72
C GLY A 343 7.88 36.41 15.19
N ILE A 344 8.52 35.89 16.27
CA ILE A 344 9.81 36.42 16.73
C ILE A 344 10.94 35.85 15.86
N SER A 345 10.90 34.60 15.51
CA SER A 345 11.87 33.96 14.64
C SER A 345 11.94 34.65 13.28
N GLU A 346 10.81 35.07 12.69
CA GLU A 346 10.77 35.82 11.44
C GLU A 346 11.42 37.21 11.58
N LYS A 347 11.20 37.91 12.70
CA LYS A 347 11.83 39.21 12.93
C LYS A 347 13.34 39.09 13.16
N VAL A 348 13.79 38.06 13.89
CA VAL A 348 15.23 37.79 14.04
C VAL A 348 15.84 37.46 12.67
N LYS A 349 15.16 36.67 11.86
CA LYS A 349 15.58 36.38 10.48
C LYS A 349 15.67 37.64 9.61
N ASP A 350 14.70 38.55 9.70
CA ASP A 350 14.71 39.80 8.95
C ASP A 350 15.87 40.72 9.36
N ILE A 351 16.24 40.73 10.64
CA ILE A 351 17.42 41.43 11.11
C ILE A 351 18.67 40.80 10.54
N LEU A 352 18.86 39.46 10.76
CA LEU A 352 20.01 38.74 10.26
C LEU A 352 20.20 38.87 8.76
N LYS A 353 19.11 38.83 7.98
CA LYS A 353 19.13 38.91 6.51
C LYS A 353 19.67 40.26 6.00
N ARG A 354 19.61 41.31 6.80
CA ARG A 354 20.15 42.64 6.42
C ARG A 354 21.66 42.73 6.53
N TYR A 355 22.25 41.92 7.38
CA TYR A 355 23.67 41.98 7.72
C TYR A 355 24.48 40.76 7.28
N LEU A 356 23.83 39.59 7.10
CA LEU A 356 24.49 38.39 6.62
C LEU A 356 24.67 38.39 5.10
N ASP A 357 25.77 37.81 4.64
CA ASP A 357 26.01 37.56 3.22
C ASP A 357 24.84 36.75 2.60
N ASN A 358 24.44 37.09 1.38
CA ASN A 358 23.41 36.41 0.60
C ASN A 358 23.72 34.90 0.35
N GLN A 359 24.94 34.47 0.58
CA GLN A 359 25.32 33.06 0.49
C GLN A 359 24.88 32.24 1.70
N VAL A 360 24.52 32.89 2.82
CA VAL A 360 24.05 32.23 4.04
C VAL A 360 22.51 32.23 4.05
N GLU A 361 21.94 31.04 4.16
CA GLU A 361 20.50 30.87 4.30
C GLU A 361 20.09 30.93 5.77
N ILE A 362 18.95 31.59 6.07
CA ILE A 362 18.42 31.65 7.42
C ILE A 362 17.19 30.75 7.48
N LEU A 363 17.28 29.72 8.30
CA LEU A 363 16.23 28.70 8.47
C LEU A 363 15.51 28.94 9.81
N ILE A 364 14.19 28.92 9.77
CA ILE A 364 13.37 28.96 11.00
C ILE A 364 12.91 27.56 11.31
N PHE A 365 13.08 27.15 12.56
CA PHE A 365 12.57 25.91 13.10
C PHE A 365 11.73 26.15 14.34
N ASP A 366 10.63 25.42 14.45
CA ASP A 366 9.92 25.28 15.73
C ASP A 366 10.85 24.69 16.79
N PHE A 367 10.78 25.23 18.02
CA PHE A 367 11.69 24.83 19.09
C PHE A 367 11.53 23.34 19.46
N ASN A 368 10.31 22.84 19.51
CA ASN A 368 10.06 21.46 19.86
C ASN A 368 10.50 20.50 18.75
N ALA A 369 10.26 20.89 17.50
CA ALA A 369 10.74 20.15 16.33
C ALA A 369 12.28 20.07 16.32
N LEU A 370 12.97 21.19 16.57
CA LEU A 370 14.42 21.25 16.65
C LEU A 370 14.98 20.39 17.80
N LYS A 371 14.33 20.45 18.97
CA LYS A 371 14.68 19.63 20.15
C LYS A 371 14.53 18.14 19.89
N LYS A 372 13.49 17.75 19.14
CA LYS A 372 13.28 16.36 18.72
C LYS A 372 14.39 15.88 17.79
N ILE A 373 14.69 16.63 16.74
CA ILE A 373 15.76 16.34 15.77
C ILE A 373 17.12 16.20 16.50
N ALA A 374 17.43 17.12 17.42
CA ALA A 374 18.66 17.08 18.19
C ALA A 374 18.78 15.83 19.07
N LYS A 375 17.67 15.32 19.62
CA LYS A 375 17.64 14.08 20.41
C LYS A 375 17.78 12.82 19.56
N GLU A 376 17.23 12.82 18.35
CA GLU A 376 17.27 11.68 17.42
C GLU A 376 18.66 11.48 16.78
N LYS A 377 19.64 12.35 17.08
CA LYS A 377 21.00 12.34 16.54
C LYS A 377 21.08 12.40 15.01
N ASP A 378 20.05 12.91 14.36
CA ASP A 378 20.08 13.17 12.92
C ASP A 378 20.91 14.43 12.64
N THR A 379 22.24 14.23 12.61
CA THR A 379 23.21 15.31 12.40
C THR A 379 23.26 15.82 10.96
N MET A 380 22.60 15.14 10.02
CA MET A 380 22.64 15.51 8.60
C MET A 380 21.98 16.88 8.32
N ILE A 381 20.94 17.22 9.07
CA ILE A 381 20.24 18.51 8.97
C ILE A 381 21.21 19.67 9.31
N PHE A 382 22.14 19.43 10.23
CA PHE A 382 23.09 20.43 10.71
C PHE A 382 24.41 20.48 9.93
N LYS A 383 24.59 19.64 8.91
CA LYS A 383 25.87 19.54 8.16
C LYS A 383 26.41 20.88 7.64
N ASN A 384 25.54 21.79 7.25
CA ASN A 384 25.89 23.11 6.73
C ASN A 384 25.51 24.25 7.70
N THR A 385 25.11 23.93 8.93
CA THR A 385 24.70 24.92 9.93
C THR A 385 25.94 25.56 10.55
N ILE A 386 26.00 26.88 10.55
CA ILE A 386 27.06 27.68 11.15
C ILE A 386 26.84 27.77 12.65
N CYS A 387 25.62 28.16 13.04
CA CYS A 387 25.17 28.23 14.42
C CYS A 387 23.64 28.17 14.52
N VAL A 388 23.14 27.91 15.72
CA VAL A 388 21.74 28.00 16.08
C VAL A 388 21.55 29.20 17.00
N LEU A 389 20.63 30.08 16.67
CA LEU A 389 20.18 31.19 17.51
C LEU A 389 18.85 30.82 18.17
N SER A 390 18.83 30.81 19.49
CA SER A 390 17.62 30.43 20.24
C SER A 390 17.34 31.41 21.38
N THR A 391 16.07 31.59 21.72
CA THR A 391 15.65 32.34 22.93
C THR A 391 15.78 31.51 24.20
N THR A 392 16.13 30.25 24.12
CA THR A 392 16.30 29.32 25.24
C THR A 392 17.62 28.58 25.12
N GLU A 393 18.17 28.14 26.25
CA GLU A 393 19.38 27.30 26.22
C GLU A 393 19.11 26.02 25.45
N PHE A 394 20.00 25.73 24.51
CA PHE A 394 19.89 24.60 23.60
C PHE A 394 21.27 24.06 23.28
N TYR A 395 21.39 22.74 23.21
CA TYR A 395 22.67 22.09 22.91
C TYR A 395 22.51 21.08 21.78
N ILE A 396 23.35 21.22 20.76
CA ILE A 396 23.53 20.21 19.70
C ILE A 396 25.02 19.86 19.64
N GLN A 397 25.34 18.59 19.66
CA GLN A 397 26.73 18.14 19.60
C GLN A 397 27.39 18.59 18.29
N GLY A 398 28.48 19.37 18.43
CA GLY A 398 29.26 19.85 17.28
C GLY A 398 28.70 21.09 16.58
N ILE A 399 27.65 21.73 17.09
CA ILE A 399 27.07 22.98 16.57
C ILE A 399 27.08 24.04 17.68
N ASP A 400 27.49 25.25 17.30
CA ASP A 400 27.45 26.38 18.22
C ASP A 400 26.01 26.85 18.40
N CYS A 401 25.51 26.74 19.62
CA CYS A 401 24.19 27.23 20.00
C CYS A 401 24.34 28.54 20.76
N LEU A 402 23.83 29.62 20.16
CA LEU A 402 23.90 30.96 20.72
C LEU A 402 22.54 31.28 21.35
N ASN A 403 22.57 31.57 22.65
CA ASN A 403 21.37 32.03 23.35
C ASN A 403 21.25 33.54 23.17
N LEU A 404 20.09 34.01 22.66
CA LEU A 404 19.82 35.44 22.44
C LEU A 404 19.88 36.25 23.74
N GLU A 405 19.51 35.67 24.89
CA GLU A 405 19.67 36.31 26.18
C GLU A 405 21.14 36.56 26.52
N ASN A 406 22.01 35.55 26.35
CA ASN A 406 23.43 35.67 26.60
C ASN A 406 24.12 36.64 25.64
N LEU A 407 23.65 36.73 24.38
CA LEU A 407 24.10 37.72 23.40
C LEU A 407 23.74 39.13 23.85
N ILE A 408 22.51 39.39 24.29
CA ILE A 408 22.02 40.68 24.74
C ILE A 408 22.72 41.13 26.03
N ASN A 409 23.02 40.17 26.94
CA ASN A 409 23.73 40.46 28.19
C ASN A 409 25.26 40.55 28.03
N GLY A 410 25.80 40.40 26.81
CA GLY A 410 27.23 40.46 26.53
C GLY A 410 28.05 39.25 26.96
N ASN A 411 27.36 38.16 27.36
CA ASN A 411 27.99 36.90 27.80
C ASN A 411 28.40 36.01 26.61
N GLN A 412 27.86 36.25 25.44
CA GLN A 412 28.20 35.59 24.19
C GLN A 412 28.39 36.63 23.09
N THR A 413 29.05 36.26 22.00
CA THR A 413 29.31 37.14 20.86
C THR A 413 28.92 36.47 19.55
N LEU A 414 28.70 37.27 18.48
CA LEU A 414 28.40 36.78 17.14
C LEU A 414 29.68 36.39 16.34
N GLU A 415 30.83 36.16 17.01
CA GLU A 415 32.13 35.89 16.37
C GLU A 415 32.10 34.79 15.31
N LYS A 416 31.25 33.77 15.50
CA LYS A 416 31.05 32.69 14.52
C LYS A 416 30.50 33.17 13.18
N LEU A 417 29.83 34.31 13.18
CA LEU A 417 29.27 34.94 11.99
C LEU A 417 30.22 35.93 11.33
N ASN A 418 31.39 36.26 11.95
CA ASN A 418 32.36 37.20 11.41
C ASN A 418 32.94 36.86 10.03
N LYS A 419 32.79 35.57 9.61
CA LYS A 419 33.15 35.15 8.25
C LYS A 419 32.10 35.52 7.20
N TYR A 420 30.91 35.86 7.65
CA TYR A 420 29.72 36.07 6.82
C TYR A 420 29.08 37.46 7.02
N MET A 421 29.67 38.30 7.87
CA MET A 421 29.36 39.71 8.06
C MET A 421 30.61 40.43 8.58
N ASP A 422 30.78 41.71 8.23
CA ASP A 422 31.89 42.51 8.75
C ASP A 422 31.67 42.90 10.23
N SER A 423 32.72 43.40 10.90
CA SER A 423 32.67 43.73 12.33
C SER A 423 31.63 44.79 12.67
N ASP A 424 31.47 45.81 11.80
CA ASP A 424 30.51 46.89 12.03
C ASP A 424 29.08 46.35 11.88
N SER A 425 28.86 45.49 10.87
CA SER A 425 27.58 44.76 10.67
C SER A 425 27.23 43.84 11.85
N CYS A 426 28.21 43.19 12.47
CA CYS A 426 27.99 42.41 13.67
C CYS A 426 27.48 43.24 14.85
N GLU A 427 28.10 44.39 15.08
CA GLU A 427 27.69 45.33 16.13
C GLU A 427 26.30 45.90 15.86
N PHE A 428 26.02 46.35 14.63
CA PHE A 428 24.70 46.82 14.24
C PHE A 428 23.62 45.72 14.35
N CYS A 429 23.92 44.51 13.92
CA CYS A 429 23.03 43.36 14.05
C CYS A 429 22.68 43.10 15.50
N LEU A 430 23.70 43.06 16.38
CA LEU A 430 23.50 42.87 17.82
C LEU A 430 22.63 43.97 18.42
N ASN A 431 22.91 45.23 18.09
CA ASN A 431 22.13 46.35 18.59
C ASN A 431 20.68 46.28 18.12
N GLU A 432 20.40 45.86 16.89
CA GLU A 432 19.01 45.66 16.43
C GLU A 432 18.33 44.48 17.10
N LEU A 433 19.04 43.37 17.37
CA LEU A 433 18.51 42.27 18.14
C LEU A 433 18.16 42.70 19.57
N VAL A 434 19.07 43.45 20.23
CA VAL A 434 18.79 44.04 21.54
C VAL A 434 17.53 44.91 21.49
N LYS A 435 17.42 45.77 20.48
CA LYS A 435 16.27 46.65 20.26
C LYS A 435 14.97 45.89 20.04
N LEU A 436 15.02 44.77 19.31
CA LEU A 436 13.88 43.90 19.08
C LEU A 436 13.32 43.37 20.39
N PHE A 437 14.19 43.00 21.34
CA PHE A 437 13.82 42.41 22.61
C PHE A 437 13.62 43.42 23.75
N THR A 438 13.82 44.73 23.48
CA THR A 438 13.52 45.77 24.45
C THR A 438 12.02 46.02 24.58
N ILE A 439 11.64 46.64 25.69
CA ILE A 439 10.25 47.05 25.95
C ILE A 439 9.71 47.99 24.85
N GLU A 440 10.54 48.86 24.33
CA GLU A 440 10.19 49.81 23.24
C GLU A 440 9.86 49.06 21.93
N GLY A 441 10.67 48.08 21.55
CA GLY A 441 10.42 47.21 20.41
C GLY A 441 9.18 46.29 20.62
N ALA A 442 8.89 45.91 21.84
CA ALA A 442 7.68 45.17 22.18
C ALA A 442 6.40 46.01 21.99
N SER A 443 6.47 47.28 22.42
CA SER A 443 5.31 48.19 22.34
C SER A 443 4.92 48.55 20.89
N THR A 444 5.85 48.52 19.95
CA THR A 444 5.57 48.76 18.51
C THR A 444 4.86 47.61 17.79
N LYS A 445 4.76 46.45 18.42
CA LYS A 445 4.12 45.23 17.83
C LYS A 445 2.63 45.15 18.10
N LEU A 446 2.15 45.77 19.17
CA LEU A 446 0.74 45.75 19.54
C LEU A 446 -0.06 46.64 18.58
N ARG A 447 -1.08 46.07 17.93
CA ARG A 447 -1.92 46.73 16.93
C ARG A 447 -3.15 47.37 17.56
N PHE A 448 -3.70 46.74 18.57
CA PHE A 448 -4.99 47.10 19.17
C PHE A 448 -4.90 47.42 20.65
N LEU A 449 -3.80 47.07 21.29
CA LEU A 449 -3.62 47.24 22.73
C LEU A 449 -2.77 48.47 23.05
N ASP A 450 -3.18 49.21 24.07
CA ASP A 450 -2.32 50.24 24.66
C ASP A 450 -1.13 49.57 25.35
N SER A 451 0.05 49.72 24.76
CA SER A 451 1.28 49.05 25.19
C SER A 451 1.66 49.37 26.64
N LYS A 452 1.37 50.58 27.12
CA LYS A 452 1.66 51.03 28.48
C LYS A 452 0.74 50.37 29.50
N LYS A 453 -0.53 50.23 29.14
CA LYS A 453 -1.53 49.57 29.98
C LYS A 453 -1.28 48.07 30.08
N VAL A 454 -1.07 47.43 28.91
CA VAL A 454 -0.76 45.96 28.86
C VAL A 454 0.52 45.63 29.61
N PHE A 455 1.56 46.51 29.47
CA PHE A 455 2.81 46.34 30.19
C PHE A 455 2.57 46.29 31.72
N ASN A 456 1.83 47.24 32.24
CA ASN A 456 1.56 47.31 33.68
C ASN A 456 0.76 46.10 34.21
N GLU A 457 -0.20 45.60 33.42
CA GLU A 457 -0.99 44.43 33.81
C GLU A 457 -0.16 43.13 33.76
N ILE A 458 0.66 42.98 32.74
CA ILE A 458 1.58 41.82 32.64
C ILE A 458 2.61 41.87 33.78
N GLU A 459 3.17 43.04 34.12
CA GLU A 459 4.11 43.18 35.22
C GLU A 459 3.50 42.72 36.57
N LYS A 460 2.22 43.01 36.80
CA LYS A 460 1.53 42.50 37.98
C LYS A 460 1.49 40.96 37.98
N VAL A 461 1.17 40.36 36.87
CA VAL A 461 1.14 38.89 36.73
C VAL A 461 2.52 38.28 36.98
N LEU A 462 3.56 38.87 36.37
CA LEU A 462 4.94 38.41 36.59
C LEU A 462 5.37 38.53 38.07
N TYR A 463 5.00 39.61 38.70
CA TYR A 463 5.25 39.82 40.15
C TYR A 463 4.52 38.75 41.01
N LEU A 464 3.27 38.35 40.66
CA LEU A 464 2.59 37.26 41.33
C LEU A 464 3.28 35.94 41.19
N TYR A 465 3.82 35.60 40.00
CA TYR A 465 4.66 34.43 39.79
C TYR A 465 5.93 34.48 40.62
N GLU A 466 6.68 35.58 40.60
CA GLU A 466 7.89 35.74 41.42
C GLU A 466 7.62 35.50 42.90
N LYS A 467 6.51 36.08 43.41
CA LYS A 467 6.12 35.94 44.80
C LYS A 467 5.66 34.55 45.18
N TYR A 468 4.95 33.87 44.29
CA TYR A 468 4.40 32.53 44.58
C TYR A 468 5.51 31.44 44.55
N TYR A 469 6.40 31.52 43.60
CA TYR A 469 7.47 30.54 43.41
C TYR A 469 8.80 30.93 44.12
N ASP A 470 8.84 32.07 44.77
CA ASP A 470 10.02 32.63 45.44
C ASP A 470 11.25 32.72 44.51
N VAL A 471 11.05 33.18 43.30
CA VAL A 471 12.08 33.30 42.24
C VAL A 471 12.13 34.71 41.70
N LYS A 472 13.29 35.09 41.15
CA LYS A 472 13.44 36.37 40.44
C LYS A 472 13.55 36.06 38.94
N ILE A 473 12.61 36.57 38.14
CA ILE A 473 12.61 36.37 36.67
C ILE A 473 13.71 37.23 36.06
N PRO A 474 14.69 36.63 35.31
CA PRO A 474 15.73 37.37 34.63
C PRO A 474 15.16 38.38 33.63
N SER A 475 15.86 39.51 33.42
CA SER A 475 15.37 40.59 32.57
C SER A 475 15.01 40.16 31.16
N PHE A 476 15.81 39.28 30.54
CA PHE A 476 15.52 38.75 29.22
C PHE A 476 14.25 37.92 29.21
N LEU A 477 14.10 37.01 30.16
CA LEU A 477 12.89 36.18 30.26
C LEU A 477 11.65 37.04 30.52
N ARG A 478 11.78 38.11 31.31
CA ARG A 478 10.73 39.07 31.56
C ARG A 478 10.29 39.76 30.26
N ILE A 479 11.21 40.18 29.39
CA ILE A 479 10.93 40.72 28.07
C ILE A 479 10.24 39.70 27.19
N ASN A 480 10.74 38.48 27.16
CA ASN A 480 10.17 37.39 26.37
C ASN A 480 8.73 37.06 26.80
N LEU A 481 8.50 36.93 28.10
CA LEU A 481 7.17 36.76 28.68
C LEU A 481 6.24 37.91 28.33
N PHE A 482 6.72 39.16 28.44
CA PHE A 482 5.93 40.31 28.06
C PHE A 482 5.50 40.27 26.59
N LEU A 483 6.42 39.95 25.68
CA LEU A 483 6.11 39.79 24.25
C LEU A 483 5.10 38.68 23.98
N HIS A 484 5.28 37.55 24.66
CA HIS A 484 4.39 36.40 24.51
C HIS A 484 2.99 36.71 25.04
N LEU A 485 2.90 37.21 26.26
CA LEU A 485 1.63 37.52 26.93
C LEU A 485 0.85 38.65 26.24
N SER A 486 1.52 39.70 25.80
CA SER A 486 0.88 40.78 25.03
C SER A 486 0.34 40.27 23.69
N GLY A 487 1.11 39.46 22.96
CA GLY A 487 0.66 38.82 21.72
C GLY A 487 -0.47 37.81 21.94
N MET A 488 -0.43 37.09 23.05
CA MET A 488 -1.51 36.17 23.46
C MET A 488 -2.82 36.94 23.66
N ILE A 489 -2.80 38.05 24.43
CA ILE A 489 -3.99 38.84 24.67
C ILE A 489 -4.58 39.35 23.35
N GLU A 490 -3.75 39.87 22.43
CA GLU A 490 -4.23 40.30 21.09
C GLU A 490 -4.83 39.17 20.29
N ARG A 491 -4.16 38.00 20.22
CA ARG A 491 -4.68 36.83 19.48
C ARG A 491 -6.05 36.40 20.00
N ILE A 492 -6.19 36.29 21.33
CA ILE A 492 -7.46 35.89 21.93
C ILE A 492 -8.56 36.91 21.63
N MET A 493 -8.26 38.21 21.70
CA MET A 493 -9.23 39.27 21.38
C MET A 493 -9.75 39.23 19.94
N ILE A 494 -8.96 38.76 18.98
CA ILE A 494 -9.37 38.58 17.58
C ILE A 494 -9.93 37.17 17.28
N GLY A 495 -10.05 36.30 18.29
CA GLY A 495 -10.59 34.95 18.16
C GLY A 495 -9.59 33.91 17.66
N ASP A 496 -8.29 34.20 17.67
CA ASP A 496 -7.21 33.35 17.14
C ASP A 496 -6.33 32.75 18.27
N GLY A 497 -6.92 32.48 19.43
CA GLY A 497 -6.24 31.89 20.58
C GLY A 497 -5.88 30.41 20.32
N ILE A 498 -4.73 29.97 20.85
CA ILE A 498 -4.23 28.61 20.66
C ILE A 498 -5.06 27.63 21.49
N THR A 499 -5.83 26.77 20.81
CA THR A 499 -6.71 25.76 21.41
C THR A 499 -6.12 24.35 21.43
N ASN A 500 -5.08 24.07 20.63
CA ASN A 500 -4.45 22.76 20.54
C ASN A 500 -3.67 22.42 21.81
N GLU A 501 -4.00 21.31 22.44
CA GLU A 501 -3.30 20.80 23.63
C GLU A 501 -2.14 19.90 23.19
N HIS A 502 -0.92 20.18 23.66
CA HIS A 502 0.30 19.43 23.33
C HIS A 502 0.86 18.60 24.50
N LEU A 503 0.45 18.88 25.73
CA LEU A 503 0.87 18.12 26.91
C LEU A 503 -0.08 16.94 27.14
N LYS A 504 0.50 15.76 27.42
CA LYS A 504 -0.31 14.61 27.86
C LYS A 504 -1.00 14.93 29.18
N GLU A 505 -2.29 14.68 29.28
CA GLU A 505 -3.04 14.78 30.52
C GLU A 505 -2.33 13.99 31.64
N GLY A 506 -2.19 14.61 32.83
CA GLY A 506 -1.70 13.95 34.02
C GLY A 506 -0.33 14.39 34.56
N ALA A 507 0.27 15.46 34.06
CA ALA A 507 1.42 16.08 34.72
C ALA A 507 0.94 16.89 35.93
N GLN A 508 1.03 16.34 37.14
CA GLN A 508 0.59 16.94 38.41
C GLN A 508 1.15 18.37 38.63
N LEU A 509 2.34 18.65 38.14
CA LEU A 509 2.97 19.97 38.17
C LEU A 509 2.25 20.98 37.27
N PHE A 510 1.87 20.58 36.04
CA PHE A 510 1.12 21.45 35.14
C PHE A 510 -0.27 21.79 35.66
N ASP A 511 -0.98 20.83 36.27
CA ASP A 511 -2.31 21.06 36.83
C ASP A 511 -2.24 22.07 37.96
N THR A 512 -1.22 22.00 38.81
CA THR A 512 -0.96 23.00 39.86
C THR A 512 -0.68 24.39 39.27
N PHE A 513 0.22 24.44 38.28
CA PHE A 513 0.54 25.68 37.55
C PHE A 513 -0.69 26.30 36.89
N LEU A 514 -1.50 25.47 36.22
CA LEU A 514 -2.71 25.91 35.51
C LEU A 514 -3.72 26.56 36.48
N ASN A 515 -3.93 25.95 37.65
CA ASN A 515 -4.85 26.50 38.65
C ASN A 515 -4.38 27.85 39.19
N VAL A 516 -3.11 27.95 39.56
CA VAL A 516 -2.49 29.20 40.04
C VAL A 516 -2.50 30.28 38.94
N SER A 517 -2.19 29.90 37.72
CA SER A 517 -2.17 30.83 36.58
C SER A 517 -3.55 31.39 36.28
N LYS A 518 -4.60 30.58 36.35
CA LYS A 518 -5.99 31.09 36.18
C LYS A 518 -6.33 32.21 37.15
N ASP A 519 -5.86 32.12 38.39
CA ASP A 519 -6.07 33.15 39.40
C ASP A 519 -5.23 34.40 39.08
N PHE A 520 -3.97 34.24 38.68
CA PHE A 520 -3.08 35.37 38.37
C PHE A 520 -3.53 36.15 37.15
N PHE A 521 -4.12 35.51 36.16
CA PHE A 521 -4.67 36.15 34.98
C PHE A 521 -6.11 36.68 35.13
N SER A 522 -6.74 36.55 36.29
CA SER A 522 -8.14 36.94 36.48
C SER A 522 -8.38 38.42 36.15
N GLU A 523 -7.50 39.34 36.60
CA GLU A 523 -7.60 40.78 36.30
C GLU A 523 -7.46 41.07 34.80
N ILE A 524 -6.53 40.39 34.08
CA ILE A 524 -6.37 40.49 32.65
C ILE A 524 -7.61 39.99 31.90
N LYS A 525 -8.19 38.87 32.31
CA LYS A 525 -9.42 38.35 31.75
C LYS A 525 -10.56 39.31 31.84
N ASP A 526 -10.71 39.98 32.99
CA ASP A 526 -11.77 40.95 33.27
C ASP A 526 -11.55 42.23 32.44
N ILE A 527 -10.31 42.75 32.39
CA ILE A 527 -9.97 44.00 31.70
C ILE A 527 -10.18 43.89 30.19
N TYR A 528 -9.78 42.78 29.60
CA TYR A 528 -9.83 42.56 28.16
C TYR A 528 -11.03 41.73 27.69
N CYS A 529 -11.90 41.32 28.62
CA CYS A 529 -13.09 40.46 28.37
C CYS A 529 -12.73 39.20 27.54
N ILE A 530 -11.65 38.51 27.90
CA ILE A 530 -11.15 37.32 27.23
C ILE A 530 -11.20 36.08 28.12
N GLU A 531 -11.32 34.89 27.48
CA GLU A 531 -11.06 33.61 28.09
C GLU A 531 -9.76 33.03 27.53
N ILE A 532 -8.82 32.69 28.41
CA ILE A 532 -7.52 32.15 28.01
C ILE A 532 -7.64 30.65 27.83
N PRO A 533 -7.46 30.12 26.60
CA PRO A 533 -7.47 28.69 26.32
C PRO A 533 -6.36 27.93 27.05
N LYS A 534 -6.57 26.66 27.35
CA LYS A 534 -5.59 25.80 28.03
C LYS A 534 -4.26 25.72 27.29
N GLY A 535 -4.28 25.67 25.96
CA GLY A 535 -3.05 25.65 25.14
C GLY A 535 -2.15 26.88 25.33
N GLU A 536 -2.71 28.06 25.64
CA GLU A 536 -1.90 29.25 25.96
C GLU A 536 -1.22 29.12 27.32
N TYR A 537 -1.88 28.54 28.32
CA TYR A 537 -1.26 28.23 29.63
C TYR A 537 -0.15 27.18 29.50
N GLU A 538 -0.28 26.22 28.57
CA GLU A 538 0.77 25.23 28.28
C GLU A 538 2.03 25.90 27.73
N LEU A 539 1.87 26.88 26.86
CA LEU A 539 3.02 27.67 26.35
C LEU A 539 3.70 28.46 27.45
N ILE A 540 2.91 29.11 28.32
CA ILE A 540 3.46 29.85 29.46
C ILE A 540 4.21 28.88 30.40
N TYR A 541 3.63 27.72 30.70
CA TYR A 541 4.27 26.67 31.51
C TYR A 541 5.61 26.23 30.92
N THR A 542 5.67 26.01 29.60
CA THR A 542 6.90 25.58 28.93
C THR A 542 8.01 26.63 29.04
N ILE A 543 7.66 27.93 29.06
CA ILE A 543 8.62 29.02 29.29
C ILE A 543 9.14 28.98 30.74
N PHE A 544 8.27 28.73 31.71
CA PHE A 544 8.64 28.68 33.13
C PHE A 544 9.34 27.37 33.53
N GLU A 545 9.00 26.23 32.90
CA GLU A 545 9.55 24.92 33.23
C GLU A 545 11.09 24.89 33.24
N GLN A 546 11.72 25.67 32.35
CA GLN A 546 13.18 25.73 32.22
C GLN A 546 13.86 26.68 33.23
N THR A 547 13.09 27.51 33.94
CA THR A 547 13.65 28.60 34.76
C THR A 547 13.23 28.51 36.21
N ILE A 548 12.06 27.94 36.50
CA ILE A 548 11.43 27.92 37.82
C ILE A 548 11.30 26.50 38.39
N PHE A 549 11.18 25.50 37.53
CA PHE A 549 11.11 24.06 37.85
C PHE A 549 12.33 23.31 37.39
#